data_41f885cd4f474a4b34ae5882a43d92b3
#
_entry.id   41f885cd4f474a4b34ae5882a43d92b3
#
_cell.length_a   1.000
_cell.length_b   1.000
_cell.length_c   1.000
_cell.angle_alpha   90.00
_cell.angle_beta   90.00
_cell.angle_gamma   90.00
#
_symmetry.space_group_name_H-M   'P 1'
#
loop_
_entity.id
_entity.type
_entity.pdbx_description
1 polymer ?
#
loop_
_entity_poly.entity_id
_entity_poly.type
_entity_poly.pdbx_seq_one_letter_code
_entity_poly.pdbx_strand_id
1 'polypeptide(L)'
;MRQDVAERNKLKAKYNDESWLGQKFGTLTIIGFEHKDNYWKWVCKCECGSEKSYVPLKLIKGKTKTCGCGKVARCKEYSLTYRTTHGGKNTRLYNIWHGMKERCLTVTNKDYPNWGGRGITICEEWRNDFAAFREWSLANGYDEHLTIDRVDNDGNYEPGNCRWVTLQEQAQNRRKPKNHNI
;
A
#
# COMPACT_ATOMS: atom_id res chain seq x y z
N MET A 1 -17.78 48.02 -6.87
CA MET A 1 -18.57 46.94 -7.55
C MET A 1 -18.56 46.99 -9.08
N ARG A 2 -18.43 48.13 -9.77
CA ARG A 2 -18.44 48.17 -11.26
C ARG A 2 -17.11 47.85 -11.93
N GLN A 3 -15.97 48.04 -11.27
CA GLN A 3 -14.63 47.70 -11.81
C GLN A 3 -14.41 46.20 -11.93
N ASP A 4 -14.97 45.40 -11.04
CA ASP A 4 -14.84 43.93 -11.02
C ASP A 4 -15.53 43.25 -12.23
N VAL A 5 -16.60 43.80 -12.75
CA VAL A 5 -17.33 43.27 -13.92
C VAL A 5 -16.56 43.48 -15.24
N ALA A 6 -15.93 44.65 -15.39
CA ALA A 6 -15.17 44.97 -16.59
C ALA A 6 -13.87 44.14 -16.67
N GLU A 7 -13.22 43.92 -15.55
CA GLU A 7 -12.04 43.09 -15.44
C GLU A 7 -12.36 41.59 -15.68
N ARG A 8 -13.47 41.10 -15.13
CA ARG A 8 -14.01 39.77 -15.44
C ARG A 8 -14.32 39.60 -16.93
N ASN A 9 -14.88 40.60 -17.59
CA ASN A 9 -15.20 40.55 -19.03
C ASN A 9 -13.91 40.58 -19.87
N LYS A 10 -12.89 41.32 -19.47
CA LYS A 10 -11.54 41.31 -20.10
C LYS A 10 -10.84 39.95 -19.96
N LEU A 11 -10.95 39.33 -18.81
CA LEU A 11 -10.44 37.98 -18.59
C LEU A 11 -11.25 36.93 -19.35
N LYS A 12 -12.54 37.11 -19.56
CA LYS A 12 -13.39 36.28 -20.41
C LYS A 12 -12.90 36.25 -21.86
N ALA A 13 -12.68 37.44 -22.45
CA ALA A 13 -12.21 37.56 -23.83
C ALA A 13 -10.83 36.95 -24.04
N LYS A 14 -9.94 37.07 -23.04
CA LYS A 14 -8.55 36.57 -23.12
C LYS A 14 -8.44 35.05 -23.15
N TYR A 15 -9.36 34.31 -22.51
CA TYR A 15 -9.22 32.83 -22.36
C TYR A 15 -10.27 32.07 -23.17
N ASN A 16 -11.10 32.76 -23.97
CA ASN A 16 -12.12 32.18 -24.83
C ASN A 16 -11.79 32.37 -26.32
N ASP A 17 -10.60 32.80 -26.63
CA ASP A 17 -10.14 33.01 -27.98
C ASP A 17 -9.82 31.67 -28.64
N GLU A 18 -10.37 31.46 -29.85
CA GLU A 18 -10.11 30.24 -30.65
C GLU A 18 -8.63 30.01 -30.95
N SER A 19 -7.81 31.07 -30.87
CA SER A 19 -6.36 30.96 -31.00
C SER A 19 -5.68 30.01 -29.98
N TRP A 20 -6.39 29.68 -28.91
CA TRP A 20 -5.92 28.70 -27.93
C TRP A 20 -6.20 27.24 -28.32
N LEU A 21 -7.12 27.01 -29.27
CA LEU A 21 -7.47 25.64 -29.70
C LEU A 21 -6.24 24.97 -30.35
N GLY A 22 -6.01 23.73 -30.02
CA GLY A 22 -4.87 22.94 -30.52
C GLY A 22 -3.56 23.22 -29.80
N GLN A 23 -3.45 24.23 -28.94
CA GLN A 23 -2.20 24.47 -28.20
C GLN A 23 -1.96 23.37 -27.17
N LYS A 24 -0.69 23.00 -27.03
CA LYS A 24 -0.23 21.93 -26.10
C LYS A 24 0.41 22.50 -24.85
N PHE A 25 0.03 21.94 -23.70
CA PHE A 25 0.62 22.20 -22.38
C PHE A 25 1.07 20.88 -21.75
N GLY A 26 2.30 20.47 -22.01
CA GLY A 26 2.78 19.14 -21.67
C GLY A 26 2.08 18.07 -22.51
N THR A 27 1.38 17.12 -21.88
CA THR A 27 0.60 16.07 -22.56
C THR A 27 -0.86 16.46 -22.82
N LEU A 28 -1.23 17.71 -22.55
CA LEU A 28 -2.61 18.22 -22.67
C LEU A 28 -2.73 19.12 -23.91
N THR A 29 -3.72 18.85 -24.77
CA THR A 29 -4.06 19.68 -25.93
C THR A 29 -5.43 20.31 -25.69
N ILE A 30 -5.56 21.62 -25.90
CA ILE A 30 -6.84 22.33 -25.76
C ILE A 30 -7.74 21.94 -26.92
N ILE A 31 -8.93 21.44 -26.63
CA ILE A 31 -9.95 21.02 -27.61
C ILE A 31 -11.23 21.82 -27.52
N GLY A 32 -11.41 22.67 -26.51
CA GLY A 32 -12.60 23.49 -26.33
C GLY A 32 -12.58 24.30 -25.05
N PHE A 33 -13.69 25.00 -24.85
CA PHE A 33 -13.92 25.88 -23.71
C PHE A 33 -15.25 25.55 -23.05
N GLU A 34 -15.31 25.61 -21.73
CA GLU A 34 -16.55 25.47 -20.96
C GLU A 34 -16.66 26.53 -19.87
N HIS A 35 -17.88 26.93 -19.55
CA HIS A 35 -18.16 27.79 -18.41
C HIS A 35 -18.83 26.96 -17.30
N LYS A 36 -18.09 26.73 -16.20
CA LYS A 36 -18.55 25.94 -15.06
C LYS A 36 -18.11 26.59 -13.75
N ASP A 37 -18.99 26.59 -12.74
CA ASP A 37 -18.71 27.14 -11.40
C ASP A 37 -18.25 28.62 -11.42
N ASN A 38 -18.89 29.45 -12.27
CA ASN A 38 -18.56 30.87 -12.50
C ASN A 38 -17.15 31.13 -13.09
N TYR A 39 -16.47 30.10 -13.60
CA TYR A 39 -15.16 30.23 -14.23
C TYR A 39 -15.12 29.61 -15.62
N TRP A 40 -14.39 30.26 -16.53
CA TRP A 40 -14.01 29.65 -17.79
C TRP A 40 -12.93 28.61 -17.57
N LYS A 41 -13.14 27.43 -18.15
CA LYS A 41 -12.20 26.31 -18.12
C LYS A 41 -11.87 25.91 -19.56
N TRP A 42 -10.65 25.50 -19.78
CA TRP A 42 -10.22 24.88 -21.02
C TRP A 42 -10.45 23.38 -20.94
N VAL A 43 -11.21 22.87 -21.90
CA VAL A 43 -11.35 21.42 -22.10
C VAL A 43 -10.11 20.93 -22.82
N CYS A 44 -9.38 20.02 -22.19
CA CYS A 44 -8.15 19.52 -22.74
C CYS A 44 -8.19 18.00 -22.88
N LYS A 45 -7.69 17.50 -24.00
CA LYS A 45 -7.43 16.10 -24.27
C LYS A 45 -5.98 15.76 -23.95
N CYS A 46 -5.79 14.74 -23.12
CA CYS A 46 -4.46 14.22 -22.81
C CYS A 46 -4.04 13.18 -23.83
N GLU A 47 -2.75 13.02 -24.04
CA GLU A 47 -2.18 11.96 -24.92
C GLU A 47 -2.64 10.55 -24.51
N CYS A 48 -3.01 10.32 -23.25
CA CYS A 48 -3.62 9.07 -22.79
C CYS A 48 -5.10 8.88 -23.18
N GLY A 49 -5.69 9.81 -23.92
CA GLY A 49 -7.09 9.80 -24.35
C GLY A 49 -8.08 10.45 -23.39
N SER A 50 -7.72 10.72 -22.13
CA SER A 50 -8.62 11.34 -21.15
C SER A 50 -8.90 12.80 -21.47
N GLU A 51 -10.16 13.22 -21.38
CA GLU A 51 -10.58 14.61 -21.52
C GLU A 51 -10.98 15.17 -20.15
N LYS A 52 -10.46 16.34 -19.80
CA LYS A 52 -10.74 17.04 -18.55
C LYS A 52 -10.63 18.54 -18.71
N SER A 53 -11.33 19.26 -17.84
CA SER A 53 -11.37 20.72 -17.83
C SER A 53 -10.41 21.29 -16.79
N TYR A 54 -9.68 22.31 -17.19
CA TYR A 54 -8.66 22.96 -16.38
C TYR A 54 -8.81 24.48 -16.37
N VAL A 55 -8.41 25.09 -15.26
CA VAL A 55 -8.30 26.55 -15.17
C VAL A 55 -7.12 27.00 -16.05
N PRO A 56 -7.33 27.93 -17.01
CA PRO A 56 -6.29 28.37 -17.97
C PRO A 56 -4.97 28.78 -17.32
N LEU A 57 -5.03 29.57 -16.26
CA LEU A 57 -3.82 30.02 -15.52
C LEU A 57 -2.94 28.89 -14.97
N LYS A 58 -3.52 27.71 -14.65
CA LYS A 58 -2.73 26.58 -14.17
C LYS A 58 -1.90 25.94 -15.29
N LEU A 59 -2.44 25.94 -16.51
CA LEU A 59 -1.76 25.46 -17.70
C LEU A 59 -0.68 26.44 -18.15
N ILE A 60 -1.01 27.73 -18.30
CA ILE A 60 -0.10 28.80 -18.70
C ILE A 60 1.10 28.91 -17.74
N LYS A 61 0.85 28.84 -16.42
CA LYS A 61 1.91 28.88 -15.40
C LYS A 61 2.68 27.55 -15.27
N GLY A 62 2.41 26.55 -16.11
CA GLY A 62 3.07 25.25 -16.08
C GLY A 62 2.81 24.40 -14.80
N LYS A 63 1.83 24.80 -13.97
CA LYS A 63 1.46 24.06 -12.76
C LYS A 63 0.73 22.75 -13.06
N THR A 64 0.13 22.64 -14.24
CA THR A 64 -0.55 21.44 -14.73
C THR A 64 -0.04 21.13 -16.14
N LYS A 65 0.57 19.96 -16.31
CA LYS A 65 1.16 19.50 -17.56
C LYS A 65 0.58 18.17 -18.05
N THR A 66 -0.22 17.48 -17.21
CA THR A 66 -0.77 16.15 -17.49
C THR A 66 -2.15 16.01 -16.85
N CYS A 67 -2.96 15.05 -17.29
CA CYS A 67 -4.26 14.72 -16.65
C CYS A 67 -4.11 13.95 -15.33
N GLY A 68 -2.87 13.62 -14.92
CA GLY A 68 -2.56 12.76 -13.79
C GLY A 68 -2.34 11.29 -14.15
N CYS A 69 -2.49 10.89 -15.42
CA CYS A 69 -2.31 9.52 -15.89
C CYS A 69 -0.93 8.95 -15.54
N GLY A 70 0.14 9.74 -15.66
CA GLY A 70 1.50 9.31 -15.30
C GLY A 70 1.69 9.01 -13.79
N LYS A 71 0.92 9.64 -12.91
CA LYS A 71 0.90 9.30 -11.48
C LYS A 71 0.22 7.95 -11.26
N VAL A 72 -0.91 7.71 -11.91
CA VAL A 72 -1.65 6.44 -11.81
C VAL A 72 -0.85 5.29 -12.39
N ALA A 73 -0.21 5.47 -13.54
CA ALA A 73 0.66 4.46 -14.14
C ALA A 73 1.85 4.14 -13.23
N ARG A 74 2.54 5.15 -12.70
CA ARG A 74 3.67 5.00 -11.77
C ARG A 74 3.27 4.37 -10.45
N CYS A 75 2.09 4.71 -9.91
CA CYS A 75 1.56 4.07 -8.71
C CYS A 75 1.17 2.61 -8.96
N LYS A 76 0.65 2.27 -10.15
CA LYS A 76 0.38 0.88 -10.54
C LYS A 76 1.67 0.08 -10.69
N GLU A 77 2.65 0.62 -11.39
CA GLU A 77 3.96 0.00 -11.58
C GLU A 77 4.70 -0.18 -10.26
N TYR A 78 4.74 0.84 -9.40
CA TYR A 78 5.28 0.75 -8.04
C TYR A 78 4.53 -0.27 -7.20
N SER A 79 3.20 -0.33 -7.29
CA SER A 79 2.40 -1.31 -6.57
C SER A 79 2.65 -2.74 -7.06
N LEU A 80 2.85 -2.94 -8.36
CA LEU A 80 3.16 -4.26 -8.96
C LEU A 80 4.59 -4.71 -8.63
N THR A 81 5.57 -3.80 -8.70
CA THR A 81 6.99 -4.15 -8.51
C THR A 81 7.43 -4.16 -7.05
N TYR A 82 6.88 -3.30 -6.20
CA TYR A 82 7.32 -3.14 -4.81
C TYR A 82 6.32 -3.60 -3.75
N ARG A 83 5.04 -3.75 -4.08
CA ARG A 83 4.00 -4.22 -3.15
C ARG A 83 3.64 -5.69 -3.31
N THR A 84 3.97 -6.33 -4.42
CA THR A 84 3.69 -7.75 -4.68
C THR A 84 4.95 -8.60 -4.67
N THR A 85 5.87 -8.37 -3.74
CA THR A 85 7.07 -9.18 -3.60
C THR A 85 6.77 -10.66 -3.33
N HIS A 86 5.59 -10.99 -2.79
CA HIS A 86 5.26 -12.38 -2.45
C HIS A 86 3.78 -12.77 -2.58
N GLY A 87 2.89 -11.84 -3.02
CA GLY A 87 1.45 -12.11 -3.24
C GLY A 87 0.63 -12.54 -2.01
N GLY A 88 1.24 -12.63 -0.85
CA GLY A 88 0.64 -13.23 0.34
C GLY A 88 -0.05 -12.27 1.31
N LYS A 89 0.00 -10.96 1.07
CA LYS A 89 -0.64 -9.97 1.94
C LYS A 89 -2.15 -10.26 2.03
N ASN A 90 -2.68 -10.30 3.25
CA ASN A 90 -4.06 -10.67 3.59
C ASN A 90 -4.38 -12.17 3.57
N THR A 91 -3.41 -13.05 3.31
CA THR A 91 -3.61 -14.48 3.55
C THR A 91 -3.47 -14.80 5.04
N ARG A 92 -4.15 -15.86 5.50
CA ARG A 92 -3.98 -16.36 6.89
C ARG A 92 -2.52 -16.69 7.19
N LEU A 93 -1.82 -17.32 6.27
CA LEU A 93 -0.41 -17.69 6.42
C LEU A 93 0.49 -16.46 6.60
N TYR A 94 0.24 -15.38 5.85
CA TYR A 94 0.94 -14.11 6.04
C TYR A 94 0.69 -13.50 7.41
N ASN A 95 -0.55 -13.56 7.89
CA ASN A 95 -0.91 -13.05 9.22
C ASN A 95 -0.22 -13.86 10.33
N ILE A 96 -0.08 -15.17 10.17
CA ILE A 96 0.68 -16.02 11.10
C ILE A 96 2.15 -15.61 11.11
N TRP A 97 2.78 -15.47 9.96
CA TRP A 97 4.17 -15.02 9.82
C TRP A 97 4.40 -13.64 10.43
N HIS A 98 3.53 -12.69 10.13
CA HIS A 98 3.58 -11.36 10.71
C HIS A 98 3.43 -11.39 12.23
N GLY A 99 2.47 -12.16 12.75
CA GLY A 99 2.27 -12.33 14.18
C GLY A 99 3.47 -12.96 14.91
N MET A 100 4.19 -13.89 14.30
CA MET A 100 5.45 -14.40 14.85
C MET A 100 6.49 -13.27 14.98
N LYS A 101 6.66 -12.45 13.92
CA LYS A 101 7.60 -11.32 13.93
C LYS A 101 7.22 -10.30 15.01
N GLU A 102 5.96 -9.95 15.12
CA GLU A 102 5.49 -9.02 16.14
C GLU A 102 5.81 -9.51 17.56
N ARG A 103 5.56 -10.78 17.86
CA ARG A 103 5.83 -11.35 19.18
C ARG A 103 7.33 -11.46 19.50
N CYS A 104 8.18 -11.72 18.50
CA CYS A 104 9.59 -11.96 18.73
C CYS A 104 10.44 -10.69 18.65
N LEU A 105 10.04 -9.70 17.84
CA LEU A 105 10.91 -8.58 17.47
C LEU A 105 10.40 -7.21 17.92
N THR A 106 9.10 -7.07 18.23
CA THR A 106 8.50 -5.78 18.56
C THR A 106 8.32 -5.63 20.06
N VAL A 107 9.22 -4.89 20.70
CA VAL A 107 9.25 -4.71 22.17
C VAL A 107 7.94 -4.16 22.75
N THR A 108 7.21 -3.34 21.95
CA THR A 108 5.92 -2.76 22.36
C THR A 108 4.73 -3.72 22.20
N ASN A 109 4.93 -4.88 21.60
CA ASN A 109 3.88 -5.88 21.47
C ASN A 109 3.56 -6.50 22.84
N LYS A 110 2.27 -6.60 23.18
CA LYS A 110 1.80 -7.15 24.47
C LYS A 110 2.31 -8.55 24.78
N ASP A 111 2.56 -9.34 23.74
CA ASP A 111 3.00 -10.72 23.87
C ASP A 111 4.54 -10.85 23.90
N TYR A 112 5.28 -9.77 23.57
CA TYR A 112 6.74 -9.76 23.53
C TYR A 112 7.40 -10.35 24.79
N PRO A 113 6.96 -10.05 26.03
CA PRO A 113 7.59 -10.62 27.24
C PRO A 113 7.60 -12.14 27.28
N ASN A 114 6.65 -12.80 26.61
CA ASN A 114 6.55 -14.25 26.55
C ASN A 114 7.27 -14.91 25.38
N TRP A 115 7.81 -14.11 24.43
CA TRP A 115 8.55 -14.57 23.24
C TRP A 115 9.91 -13.86 23.12
N GLY A 116 9.98 -12.71 22.46
CA GLY A 116 11.22 -11.97 22.28
C GLY A 116 11.92 -11.59 23.58
N GLY A 117 11.14 -11.21 24.61
CA GLY A 117 11.64 -10.91 25.95
C GLY A 117 12.26 -12.12 26.65
N ARG A 118 12.02 -13.34 26.17
CA ARG A 118 12.64 -14.58 26.65
C ARG A 118 13.85 -15.01 25.77
N GLY A 119 14.21 -14.24 24.75
CA GLY A 119 15.24 -14.57 23.80
C GLY A 119 14.78 -15.42 22.60
N ILE A 120 13.48 -15.69 22.46
CA ILE A 120 12.94 -16.43 21.32
C ILE A 120 12.98 -15.52 20.09
N THR A 121 13.54 -16.02 19.01
CA THR A 121 13.69 -15.30 17.75
C THR A 121 13.17 -16.13 16.57
N ILE A 122 13.36 -15.64 15.38
CA ILE A 122 12.97 -16.28 14.13
C ILE A 122 14.24 -16.49 13.32
N CYS A 123 14.41 -17.66 12.68
CA CYS A 123 15.55 -17.92 11.82
C CYS A 123 15.68 -16.85 10.73
N GLU A 124 16.89 -16.63 10.26
CA GLU A 124 17.20 -15.53 9.33
C GLU A 124 16.41 -15.65 8.04
N GLU A 125 16.25 -16.86 7.52
CA GLU A 125 15.49 -17.14 6.30
C GLU A 125 14.03 -16.63 6.37
N TRP A 126 13.36 -16.90 7.50
CA TRP A 126 11.94 -16.48 7.66
C TRP A 126 11.80 -15.07 8.19
N ARG A 127 12.85 -14.50 8.77
CA ARG A 127 12.78 -13.18 9.39
C ARG A 127 12.44 -12.08 8.39
N ASN A 128 13.00 -12.17 7.19
CA ASN A 128 12.88 -11.13 6.16
C ASN A 128 12.18 -11.61 4.89
N ASP A 129 12.01 -12.93 4.72
CA ASP A 129 11.41 -13.50 3.52
C ASP A 129 10.17 -14.34 3.85
N PHE A 130 9.01 -13.80 3.51
CA PHE A 130 7.75 -14.52 3.60
C PHE A 130 7.66 -15.67 2.59
N ALA A 131 8.32 -15.57 1.43
CA ALA A 131 8.26 -16.62 0.42
C ALA A 131 8.93 -17.90 0.95
N ALA A 132 10.09 -17.78 1.59
CA ALA A 132 10.77 -18.90 2.24
C ALA A 132 9.90 -19.55 3.34
N PHE A 133 9.27 -18.75 4.18
CA PHE A 133 8.32 -19.26 5.19
C PHE A 133 7.12 -19.97 4.57
N ARG A 134 6.54 -19.40 3.51
CA ARG A 134 5.40 -19.97 2.79
C ARG A 134 5.76 -21.31 2.14
N GLU A 135 6.90 -21.38 1.47
CA GLU A 135 7.39 -22.58 0.82
C GLU A 135 7.56 -23.73 1.82
N TRP A 136 8.26 -23.44 2.93
CA TRP A 136 8.40 -24.41 4.02
C TRP A 136 7.02 -24.84 4.57
N SER A 137 6.12 -23.90 4.80
CA SER A 137 4.80 -24.19 5.37
C SER A 137 4.00 -25.15 4.50
N LEU A 138 3.96 -24.90 3.18
CA LEU A 138 3.25 -25.74 2.23
C LEU A 138 3.87 -27.14 2.11
N ALA A 139 5.19 -27.22 2.15
CA ALA A 139 5.93 -28.50 2.13
C ALA A 139 5.75 -29.32 3.42
N ASN A 140 5.45 -28.66 4.55
CA ASN A 140 5.35 -29.30 5.88
C ASN A 140 3.92 -29.40 6.43
N GLY A 141 2.91 -29.44 5.53
CA GLY A 141 1.55 -29.81 5.92
C GLY A 141 0.69 -28.63 6.44
N TYR A 142 0.98 -27.39 6.02
CA TYR A 142 0.09 -26.27 6.31
C TYR A 142 -1.33 -26.53 5.79
N ASP A 143 -2.31 -26.27 6.64
CA ASP A 143 -3.73 -26.21 6.32
C ASP A 143 -4.36 -24.99 6.98
N GLU A 144 -5.48 -24.48 6.41
CA GLU A 144 -6.18 -23.30 6.91
C GLU A 144 -6.74 -23.48 8.34
N HIS A 145 -6.89 -24.70 8.82
CA HIS A 145 -7.39 -25.03 10.15
C HIS A 145 -6.27 -25.26 11.19
N LEU A 146 -5.01 -25.37 10.73
CA LEU A 146 -3.87 -25.64 11.60
C LEU A 146 -3.23 -24.35 12.09
N THR A 147 -2.49 -24.46 13.18
CA THR A 147 -1.70 -23.35 13.75
C THR A 147 -0.24 -23.79 13.85
N ILE A 148 0.68 -22.80 13.76
CA ILE A 148 2.09 -23.07 13.93
C ILE A 148 2.40 -23.27 15.42
N ASP A 149 3.10 -24.34 15.74
CA ASP A 149 3.55 -24.69 17.07
C ASP A 149 5.06 -24.91 17.06
N ARG A 150 5.74 -24.59 18.17
CA ARG A 150 7.14 -24.91 18.38
C ARG A 150 7.23 -26.16 19.25
N VAL A 151 7.92 -27.18 18.78
CA VAL A 151 8.12 -28.44 19.52
C VAL A 151 8.77 -28.16 20.86
N ASP A 152 9.87 -27.42 20.84
CA ASP A 152 10.46 -26.83 22.04
C ASP A 152 9.96 -25.38 22.23
N ASN A 153 9.24 -25.15 23.31
CA ASN A 153 8.67 -23.85 23.66
C ASN A 153 9.72 -22.78 24.04
N ASP A 154 10.94 -23.19 24.34
CA ASP A 154 12.05 -22.30 24.64
C ASP A 154 12.97 -22.09 23.42
N GLY A 155 12.80 -22.88 22.35
CA GLY A 155 13.50 -22.75 21.08
C GLY A 155 12.92 -21.68 20.14
N ASN A 156 13.64 -21.41 19.06
CA ASN A 156 13.28 -20.41 18.07
C ASN A 156 12.21 -20.88 17.07
N TYR A 157 11.65 -19.94 16.30
CA TYR A 157 10.89 -20.26 15.10
C TYR A 157 11.87 -20.59 13.97
N GLU A 158 11.99 -21.86 13.65
CA GLU A 158 12.85 -22.38 12.62
C GLU A 158 12.31 -23.72 12.07
N PRO A 159 12.72 -24.16 10.86
CA PRO A 159 12.22 -25.38 10.24
C PRO A 159 12.32 -26.63 11.14
N GLY A 160 13.40 -26.76 11.91
CA GLY A 160 13.64 -27.91 12.79
C GLY A 160 12.83 -27.90 14.08
N ASN A 161 12.25 -26.78 14.47
CA ASN A 161 11.51 -26.62 15.72
C ASN A 161 10.03 -26.28 15.51
N CYS A 162 9.58 -26.07 14.29
CA CYS A 162 8.19 -25.70 14.00
C CYS A 162 7.41 -26.84 13.33
N ARG A 163 6.12 -26.92 13.64
CA ARG A 163 5.18 -27.86 13.04
C ARG A 163 3.79 -27.25 12.93
N TRP A 164 2.95 -27.81 12.06
CA TRP A 164 1.55 -27.44 11.95
C TRP A 164 0.70 -28.43 12.76
N VAL A 165 -0.12 -27.91 13.66
CA VAL A 165 -0.91 -28.71 14.60
C VAL A 165 -2.28 -28.10 14.78
N THR A 166 -3.22 -28.88 15.31
CA THR A 166 -4.51 -28.38 15.75
C THR A 166 -4.38 -27.46 16.99
N LEU A 167 -5.37 -26.61 17.22
CA LEU A 167 -5.41 -25.77 18.44
C LEU A 167 -5.37 -26.61 19.72
N GLN A 168 -5.96 -27.82 19.69
CA GLN A 168 -5.98 -28.73 20.82
C GLN A 168 -4.56 -29.25 21.15
N GLU A 169 -3.82 -29.69 20.14
CA GLU A 169 -2.44 -30.14 20.29
C GLU A 169 -1.53 -29.00 20.78
N GLN A 170 -1.66 -27.81 20.18
CA GLN A 170 -0.91 -26.64 20.62
C GLN A 170 -1.21 -26.28 22.09
N ALA A 171 -2.48 -26.42 22.54
CA ALA A 171 -2.85 -26.16 23.92
C ALA A 171 -2.17 -27.14 24.90
N GLN A 172 -2.00 -28.39 24.49
CA GLN A 172 -1.28 -29.42 25.29
C GLN A 172 0.22 -29.13 25.40
N ASN A 173 0.82 -28.53 24.34
CA ASN A 173 2.24 -28.16 24.31
C ASN A 173 2.52 -26.83 25.04
N ARG A 174 1.51 -26.17 25.62
CA ARG A 174 1.75 -24.93 26.36
C ARG A 174 2.62 -25.16 27.59
N ARG A 175 3.56 -24.24 27.80
CA ARG A 175 4.37 -24.19 29.02
C ARG A 175 3.46 -24.10 30.26
N LYS A 176 3.65 -25.00 31.23
CA LYS A 176 2.93 -24.91 32.51
C LYS A 176 3.32 -23.62 33.23
N PRO A 177 2.37 -22.88 33.84
CA PRO A 177 2.71 -21.74 34.67
C PRO A 177 3.71 -22.17 35.75
N LYS A 178 4.74 -21.36 35.99
CA LYS A 178 5.60 -21.57 37.16
C LYS A 178 4.70 -21.30 38.38
N ASN A 179 4.48 -22.32 39.18
CA ASN A 179 3.85 -22.12 40.48
C ASN A 179 4.75 -21.17 41.28
N HIS A 180 4.28 -19.94 41.47
CA HIS A 180 4.82 -19.08 42.51
C HIS A 180 4.34 -19.66 43.84
N ASN A 181 5.12 -20.58 44.41
CA ASN A 181 4.98 -20.87 45.84
C ASN A 181 5.37 -19.58 46.57
N ILE A 182 4.39 -18.98 47.22
CA ILE A 182 4.52 -17.89 48.18
C ILE A 182 5.23 -18.43 49.42
#